data_20de33e50bb6e59d4c6b77a9bbd2090b
#
_entry.id   20de33e50bb6e59d4c6b77a9bbd2090b
#
_cell.length_a   1.000
_cell.length_b   1.000
_cell.length_c   1.000
_cell.angle_alpha   90.00
_cell.angle_beta   90.00
_cell.angle_gamma   90.00
#
_symmetry.space_group_name_H-M   'P 1'
#
loop_
_entity.id
_entity.type
_entity.pdbx_description
1 polymer ?
#
loop_
_entity_poly.entity_id
_entity_poly.type
_entity_poly.pdbx_seq_one_letter_code
_entity_poly.pdbx_strand_id
1 'polypeptide(L)'
;PVCGTDLGLLKTKAAQQYDGTYKISGQKIFITSGDHDLTENIIHLVIARATDSPAGTKGISLFLVPKFVVNENGSVGPRNGVSTGSIESKMGIKGSATCVLNFDGATGYMIGKKDKGLSAMFTMMNLERIVVGIQGLGISEIAYQNSLAYAKERKQGKTNNTKSSNGADFIIEHADIRRSLLNMKSIIEGERALCFWLSQQTEVSLNHSDQKIKQEATDLVSLMTPVVKSLFSDLGMEITSDAM
;
A
#
# COMPACT_ATOMS: atom_id res chain seq x y z
N PRO A 1 -10.53 -17.61 2.48
CA PRO A 1 -11.23 -16.33 2.65
C PRO A 1 -12.12 -16.05 1.45
N VAL A 2 -13.31 -15.56 1.71
CA VAL A 2 -14.33 -15.32 0.68
C VAL A 2 -14.61 -13.84 0.45
N CYS A 3 -13.86 -12.96 1.13
CA CYS A 3 -13.98 -11.52 0.95
C CYS A 3 -12.63 -10.92 0.59
N GLY A 4 -12.60 -10.18 -0.49
CA GLY A 4 -11.52 -9.26 -0.82
C GLY A 4 -11.88 -7.87 -0.33
N THR A 5 -12.30 -7.01 -1.25
CA THR A 5 -12.75 -5.63 -0.95
C THR A 5 -14.15 -5.55 -0.32
N ASP A 6 -14.99 -6.57 -0.48
CA ASP A 6 -16.30 -6.63 0.18
C ASP A 6 -16.15 -7.14 1.62
N LEU A 7 -15.82 -6.22 2.52
CA LEU A 7 -15.66 -6.51 3.96
C LEU A 7 -16.98 -6.91 4.66
N GLY A 8 -18.13 -6.70 4.03
CA GLY A 8 -19.41 -7.18 4.53
C GLY A 8 -19.45 -8.71 4.70
N LEU A 9 -18.71 -9.43 3.85
CA LEU A 9 -18.58 -10.90 3.85
C LEU A 9 -17.53 -11.44 4.82
N LEU A 10 -16.92 -10.61 5.66
CA LEU A 10 -15.87 -10.98 6.59
C LEU A 10 -16.32 -12.11 7.55
N LYS A 11 -15.59 -13.21 7.57
CA LYS A 11 -15.87 -14.42 8.38
C LYS A 11 -15.03 -14.53 9.65
N THR A 12 -13.96 -13.74 9.79
CA THR A 12 -13.13 -13.75 11.00
C THR A 12 -13.95 -13.30 12.20
N LYS A 13 -13.94 -14.11 13.26
CA LYS A 13 -14.73 -13.92 14.47
C LYS A 13 -13.86 -13.51 15.64
N ALA A 14 -14.43 -12.77 16.58
CA ALA A 14 -13.81 -12.37 17.82
C ALA A 14 -14.77 -12.70 18.98
N ALA A 15 -14.42 -13.69 19.79
CA ALA A 15 -15.19 -14.11 20.97
C ALA A 15 -14.62 -13.45 22.22
N GLN A 16 -15.44 -12.63 22.89
CA GLN A 16 -15.03 -11.94 24.12
C GLN A 16 -14.79 -12.93 25.26
N GLN A 17 -13.74 -12.67 26.04
CA GLN A 17 -13.37 -13.45 27.21
C GLN A 17 -13.72 -12.68 28.50
N TYR A 18 -13.75 -13.38 29.63
CA TYR A 18 -14.06 -12.79 30.95
C TYR A 18 -13.04 -11.74 31.42
N ASP A 19 -11.78 -11.83 30.92
CA ASP A 19 -10.69 -10.93 31.23
C ASP A 19 -10.65 -9.66 30.35
N GLY A 20 -11.67 -9.50 29.46
CA GLY A 20 -11.76 -8.40 28.54
C GLY A 20 -10.97 -8.57 27.23
N THR A 21 -10.20 -9.66 27.09
CA THR A 21 -9.55 -10.02 25.83
C THR A 21 -10.53 -10.67 24.86
N TYR A 22 -10.06 -10.97 23.66
CA TYR A 22 -10.86 -11.66 22.62
C TYR A 22 -10.09 -12.84 22.05
N LYS A 23 -10.79 -13.91 21.73
CA LYS A 23 -10.27 -15.01 20.94
C LYS A 23 -10.63 -14.80 19.48
N ILE A 24 -9.60 -14.58 18.67
CA ILE A 24 -9.72 -14.32 17.24
C ILE A 24 -9.58 -15.62 16.48
N SER A 25 -10.55 -15.93 15.61
CA SER A 25 -10.54 -17.16 14.80
C SER A 25 -10.95 -16.86 13.37
N GLY A 26 -10.20 -17.42 12.41
CA GLY A 26 -10.43 -17.25 10.98
C GLY A 26 -9.14 -17.09 10.19
N GLN A 27 -9.27 -16.73 8.93
CA GLN A 27 -8.14 -16.61 8.01
C GLN A 27 -8.12 -15.23 7.34
N LYS A 28 -6.93 -14.70 7.13
CA LYS A 28 -6.66 -13.48 6.36
C LYS A 28 -5.68 -13.78 5.24
N ILE A 29 -5.91 -13.18 4.06
CA ILE A 29 -5.05 -13.34 2.89
C ILE A 29 -4.46 -12.00 2.47
N PHE A 30 -3.42 -12.08 1.65
CA PHE A 30 -2.69 -10.93 1.11
C PHE A 30 -2.14 -10.01 2.19
N ILE A 31 -1.61 -10.60 3.26
CA ILE A 31 -1.04 -9.81 4.36
C ILE A 31 0.44 -9.56 4.07
N THR A 32 0.73 -8.34 3.63
CA THR A 32 2.10 -7.88 3.40
C THR A 32 2.89 -7.90 4.70
N SER A 33 4.09 -8.49 4.67
CA SER A 33 4.93 -8.68 5.86
C SER A 33 4.19 -9.37 7.02
N GLY A 34 3.28 -10.30 6.68
CA GLY A 34 2.45 -10.98 7.68
C GLY A 34 3.23 -11.87 8.64
N ASP A 35 4.38 -12.39 8.21
CA ASP A 35 5.30 -13.12 9.05
C ASP A 35 6.75 -12.91 8.58
N HIS A 36 7.68 -12.70 9.50
CA HIS A 36 9.11 -12.52 9.29
C HIS A 36 9.86 -12.69 10.61
N ASP A 37 11.19 -12.66 10.55
CA ASP A 37 12.13 -12.77 11.67
C ASP A 37 12.96 -11.48 11.90
N LEU A 38 12.57 -10.36 11.30
CA LEU A 38 13.27 -9.07 11.38
C LEU A 38 13.07 -8.36 12.74
N THR A 39 12.08 -8.80 13.51
CA THR A 39 11.73 -8.25 14.83
C THR A 39 11.40 -9.37 15.80
N GLU A 40 11.52 -9.10 17.10
CA GLU A 40 11.22 -10.08 18.15
C GLU A 40 9.73 -10.48 18.17
N ASN A 41 8.84 -9.55 17.79
CA ASN A 41 7.40 -9.78 17.75
C ASN A 41 6.76 -9.02 16.57
N ILE A 42 5.59 -9.47 16.13
CA ILE A 42 4.75 -8.79 15.13
C ILE A 42 3.40 -8.54 15.77
N ILE A 43 2.94 -7.29 15.71
CA ILE A 43 1.62 -6.91 16.21
C ILE A 43 0.70 -6.68 15.03
N HIS A 44 -0.24 -7.59 14.81
CA HIS A 44 -1.21 -7.50 13.72
C HIS A 44 -2.39 -6.62 14.09
N LEU A 45 -2.76 -5.70 13.20
CA LEU A 45 -4.05 -5.00 13.22
C LEU A 45 -5.08 -5.86 12.48
N VAL A 46 -6.02 -6.44 13.21
CA VAL A 46 -6.97 -7.41 12.67
C VAL A 46 -8.39 -6.90 12.78
N ILE A 47 -9.08 -6.78 11.65
CA ILE A 47 -10.54 -6.56 11.64
C ILE A 47 -11.26 -7.91 11.78
N ALA A 48 -12.19 -7.97 12.72
CA ALA A 48 -13.00 -9.15 12.98
C ALA A 48 -14.40 -8.75 13.46
N ARG A 49 -15.31 -9.69 13.43
CA ARG A 49 -16.69 -9.52 13.91
C ARG A 49 -16.82 -10.11 15.31
N ALA A 50 -17.22 -9.31 16.27
CA ALA A 50 -17.55 -9.82 17.59
C ALA A 50 -18.83 -10.67 17.54
N THR A 51 -19.00 -11.62 18.47
CA THR A 51 -20.05 -12.66 18.43
C THR A 51 -21.46 -12.08 18.34
N ASP A 52 -21.70 -10.96 18.98
CA ASP A 52 -23.01 -10.27 19.07
C ASP A 52 -23.09 -9.01 18.20
N SER A 53 -22.17 -8.83 17.26
CA SER A 53 -22.15 -7.70 16.35
C SER A 53 -23.07 -7.91 15.13
N PRO A 54 -23.66 -6.84 14.56
CA PRO A 54 -24.52 -6.94 13.39
C PRO A 54 -23.78 -7.47 12.17
N ALA A 55 -24.51 -8.00 11.20
CA ALA A 55 -23.99 -8.41 9.91
C ALA A 55 -23.53 -7.19 9.07
N GLY A 56 -22.73 -7.44 8.03
CA GLY A 56 -22.22 -6.41 7.13
C GLY A 56 -21.08 -5.57 7.74
N THR A 57 -20.79 -4.46 7.12
CA THR A 57 -19.63 -3.61 7.49
C THR A 57 -19.82 -2.89 8.83
N LYS A 58 -21.07 -2.72 9.28
CA LYS A 58 -21.41 -2.04 10.55
C LYS A 58 -21.01 -2.82 11.80
N GLY A 59 -20.77 -4.13 11.70
CA GLY A 59 -20.39 -4.98 12.85
C GLY A 59 -18.91 -5.35 12.88
N ILE A 60 -18.04 -4.57 12.24
CA ILE A 60 -16.61 -4.82 12.19
C ILE A 60 -15.92 -4.04 13.31
N SER A 61 -15.15 -4.76 14.14
CA SER A 61 -14.28 -4.20 15.18
C SER A 61 -12.81 -4.41 14.84
N LEU A 62 -11.91 -3.62 15.44
CA LEU A 62 -10.47 -3.68 15.24
C LEU A 62 -9.79 -4.24 16.48
N PHE A 63 -8.80 -5.11 16.27
CA PHE A 63 -8.06 -5.79 17.33
C PHE A 63 -6.55 -5.71 17.10
N LEU A 64 -5.79 -5.55 18.18
CA LEU A 64 -4.37 -5.86 18.23
C LEU A 64 -4.21 -7.34 18.51
N VAL A 65 -3.48 -8.04 17.66
CA VAL A 65 -3.22 -9.48 17.82
C VAL A 65 -1.73 -9.72 17.66
N PRO A 66 -0.98 -9.93 18.75
CA PRO A 66 0.45 -10.20 18.68
C PRO A 66 0.72 -11.61 18.16
N LYS A 67 1.83 -11.81 17.44
CA LYS A 67 2.35 -13.12 17.02
C LYS A 67 2.78 -13.95 18.23
N PHE A 68 3.44 -13.31 19.19
CA PHE A 68 3.77 -13.86 20.49
C PHE A 68 3.07 -13.02 21.56
N VAL A 69 2.50 -13.66 22.57
CA VAL A 69 1.86 -12.97 23.69
C VAL A 69 2.90 -12.10 24.39
N VAL A 70 2.50 -10.90 24.81
CA VAL A 70 3.36 -10.00 25.58
C VAL A 70 3.10 -10.24 27.07
N ASN A 71 4.15 -10.55 27.84
CA ASN A 71 4.08 -10.72 29.29
C ASN A 71 3.87 -9.36 29.99
N GLU A 72 3.42 -9.37 31.24
CA GLU A 72 3.19 -8.16 32.04
C GLU A 72 4.44 -7.26 32.17
N ASN A 73 5.62 -7.84 32.18
CA ASN A 73 6.89 -7.13 32.20
C ASN A 73 7.36 -6.62 30.82
N GLY A 74 6.54 -6.77 29.76
CA GLY A 74 6.85 -6.36 28.40
C GLY A 74 7.71 -7.34 27.60
N SER A 75 8.18 -8.46 28.19
CA SER A 75 8.96 -9.45 27.47
C SER A 75 8.09 -10.28 26.51
N VAL A 76 8.71 -10.86 25.47
CA VAL A 76 8.06 -11.78 24.55
C VAL A 76 7.72 -13.09 25.28
N GLY A 77 6.45 -13.46 25.24
CA GLY A 77 5.90 -14.66 25.84
C GLY A 77 5.74 -15.80 24.83
N PRO A 78 4.87 -16.78 25.12
CA PRO A 78 4.64 -17.89 24.23
C PRO A 78 3.99 -17.46 22.91
N ARG A 79 4.11 -18.33 21.88
CA ARG A 79 3.45 -18.11 20.60
C ARG A 79 1.94 -18.01 20.80
N ASN A 80 1.34 -16.99 20.21
CA ASN A 80 -0.12 -16.85 20.16
C ASN A 80 -0.69 -17.76 19.07
N GLY A 81 -2.01 -17.91 19.01
CA GLY A 81 -2.70 -18.71 17.98
C GLY A 81 -2.66 -18.08 16.58
N VAL A 82 -1.49 -17.58 16.14
CA VAL A 82 -1.26 -16.99 14.82
C VAL A 82 -0.24 -17.84 14.07
N SER A 83 -0.59 -18.28 12.88
CA SER A 83 0.32 -19.06 12.02
C SER A 83 0.21 -18.65 10.56
N THR A 84 1.32 -18.81 9.83
CA THR A 84 1.35 -18.62 8.38
C THR A 84 0.87 -19.87 7.69
N GLY A 85 -0.18 -19.74 6.87
CA GLY A 85 -0.73 -20.84 6.08
C GLY A 85 0.00 -21.02 4.76
N SER A 86 0.30 -19.92 4.07
CA SER A 86 1.07 -19.91 2.82
C SER A 86 1.66 -18.53 2.55
N ILE A 87 2.59 -18.48 1.60
CA ILE A 87 3.18 -17.26 1.06
C ILE A 87 2.76 -17.15 -0.41
N GLU A 88 2.32 -15.97 -0.82
CA GLU A 88 1.85 -15.70 -2.18
C GLU A 88 3.02 -15.68 -3.17
N SER A 89 2.82 -16.27 -4.34
CA SER A 89 3.72 -16.12 -5.49
C SER A 89 3.38 -14.81 -6.22
N LYS A 90 4.33 -13.86 -6.22
CA LYS A 90 4.12 -12.51 -6.77
C LYS A 90 4.99 -12.27 -8.00
N MET A 91 4.57 -11.34 -8.87
CA MET A 91 5.37 -10.90 -10.02
C MET A 91 6.66 -10.20 -9.57
N GLY A 92 6.59 -9.37 -8.52
CA GLY A 92 7.70 -8.60 -7.97
C GLY A 92 7.64 -8.53 -6.45
N ILE A 93 8.57 -7.74 -5.86
CA ILE A 93 8.69 -7.53 -4.40
C ILE A 93 8.75 -8.87 -3.65
N LYS A 94 9.49 -9.84 -4.19
CA LYS A 94 9.55 -11.22 -3.68
C LYS A 94 10.26 -11.33 -2.34
N GLY A 95 11.10 -10.34 -2.00
CA GLY A 95 11.77 -10.25 -0.70
C GLY A 95 10.85 -9.86 0.45
N SER A 96 9.65 -9.31 0.16
CA SER A 96 8.61 -9.04 1.16
C SER A 96 7.55 -10.13 1.09
N ALA A 97 7.43 -10.96 2.13
CA ALA A 97 6.46 -12.04 2.19
C ALA A 97 5.03 -11.48 2.25
N THR A 98 4.17 -11.90 1.33
CA THR A 98 2.72 -11.67 1.39
C THR A 98 2.06 -12.96 1.85
N CYS A 99 1.52 -12.97 3.06
CA CYS A 99 1.11 -14.17 3.77
C CYS A 99 -0.40 -14.40 3.74
N VAL A 100 -0.77 -15.65 3.82
CA VAL A 100 -2.05 -16.10 4.37
C VAL A 100 -1.84 -16.34 5.86
N LEU A 101 -2.58 -15.63 6.72
CA LEU A 101 -2.51 -15.79 8.17
C LEU A 101 -3.74 -16.54 8.69
N ASN A 102 -3.50 -17.57 9.48
CA ASN A 102 -4.52 -18.31 10.21
C ASN A 102 -4.52 -17.86 11.68
N PHE A 103 -5.71 -17.58 12.19
CA PHE A 103 -5.96 -17.26 13.59
C PHE A 103 -6.76 -18.40 14.19
N ASP A 104 -6.18 -19.09 15.16
CA ASP A 104 -6.79 -20.23 15.86
C ASP A 104 -6.90 -19.90 17.35
N GLY A 105 -7.99 -19.22 17.71
CA GLY A 105 -8.21 -18.74 19.07
C GLY A 105 -7.12 -17.77 19.55
N ALA A 106 -6.50 -17.01 18.64
CA ALA A 106 -5.46 -16.05 18.99
C ALA A 106 -5.98 -14.98 19.96
N THR A 107 -5.23 -14.69 21.01
CA THR A 107 -5.56 -13.62 21.95
C THR A 107 -5.40 -12.28 21.27
N GLY A 108 -6.45 -11.47 21.32
CA GLY A 108 -6.49 -10.12 20.76
C GLY A 108 -7.11 -9.11 21.72
N TYR A 109 -6.76 -7.84 21.51
CA TYR A 109 -7.19 -6.71 22.33
C TYR A 109 -7.95 -5.73 21.44
N MET A 110 -9.18 -5.36 21.81
CA MET A 110 -9.98 -4.43 21.02
C MET A 110 -9.38 -3.01 21.03
N ILE A 111 -9.30 -2.40 19.86
CA ILE A 111 -8.92 -0.99 19.70
C ILE A 111 -10.17 -0.16 19.41
N GLY A 112 -10.33 0.92 20.16
CA GLY A 112 -11.43 1.85 19.98
C GLY A 112 -12.77 1.27 20.42
N LYS A 113 -13.83 1.67 19.74
CA LYS A 113 -15.19 1.24 20.07
C LYS A 113 -15.60 0.01 19.26
N LYS A 114 -16.34 -0.91 19.91
CA LYS A 114 -17.00 -2.03 19.24
C LYS A 114 -17.79 -1.56 18.02
N ASP A 115 -17.74 -2.31 16.95
CA ASP A 115 -18.45 -2.04 15.69
C ASP A 115 -18.03 -0.74 14.96
N LYS A 116 -16.89 -0.14 15.36
CA LYS A 116 -16.27 1.01 14.70
C LYS A 116 -14.84 0.73 14.17
N GLY A 117 -14.48 -0.54 14.09
CA GLY A 117 -13.14 -0.94 13.69
C GLY A 117 -12.78 -0.55 12.27
N LEU A 118 -13.75 -0.47 11.37
CA LEU A 118 -13.49 -0.09 9.98
C LEU A 118 -13.06 1.39 9.89
N SER A 119 -13.72 2.31 10.59
CA SER A 119 -13.32 3.72 10.61
C SER A 119 -11.94 3.92 11.25
N ALA A 120 -11.62 3.16 12.29
CA ALA A 120 -10.30 3.17 12.91
C ALA A 120 -9.20 2.64 11.95
N MET A 121 -9.50 1.57 11.20
CA MET A 121 -8.59 1.02 10.19
C MET A 121 -8.33 2.01 9.04
N PHE A 122 -9.31 2.81 8.64
CA PHE A 122 -9.13 3.81 7.59
C PHE A 122 -8.12 4.89 7.92
N THR A 123 -7.83 5.17 9.19
CA THR A 123 -6.74 6.07 9.58
C THR A 123 -5.38 5.60 9.01
N MET A 124 -5.11 4.30 9.10
CA MET A 124 -3.93 3.68 8.50
C MET A 124 -4.07 3.53 6.98
N MET A 125 -5.23 3.03 6.51
CA MET A 125 -5.44 2.70 5.10
C MET A 125 -5.33 3.92 4.17
N ASN A 126 -5.72 5.11 4.63
CA ASN A 126 -5.59 6.32 3.83
C ASN A 126 -4.13 6.70 3.62
N LEU A 127 -3.29 6.57 4.65
CA LEU A 127 -1.85 6.77 4.53
C LEU A 127 -1.23 5.75 3.57
N GLU A 128 -1.56 4.47 3.72
CA GLU A 128 -1.07 3.39 2.86
C GLU A 128 -1.42 3.61 1.38
N ARG A 129 -2.62 4.12 1.09
CA ARG A 129 -3.02 4.45 -0.29
C ARG A 129 -2.12 5.51 -0.92
N ILE A 130 -1.75 6.55 -0.17
CA ILE A 130 -0.83 7.59 -0.64
C ILE A 130 0.56 7.00 -0.87
N VAL A 131 1.07 6.21 0.08
CA VAL A 131 2.39 5.55 -0.02
C VAL A 131 2.46 4.62 -1.24
N VAL A 132 1.42 3.83 -1.51
CA VAL A 132 1.34 2.98 -2.71
C VAL A 132 1.31 3.82 -3.99
N GLY A 133 0.65 4.97 -4.00
CA GLY A 133 0.74 5.93 -5.10
C GLY A 133 2.18 6.39 -5.34
N ILE A 134 2.87 6.81 -4.28
CA ILE A 134 4.29 7.23 -4.35
C ILE A 134 5.19 6.10 -4.88
N GLN A 135 4.89 4.85 -4.57
CA GLN A 135 5.60 3.70 -5.14
C GLN A 135 5.45 3.67 -6.67
N GLY A 136 4.26 3.97 -7.21
CA GLY A 136 4.04 4.09 -8.66
C GLY A 136 4.93 5.16 -9.29
N LEU A 137 4.99 6.36 -8.70
CA LEU A 137 5.89 7.43 -9.12
C LEU A 137 7.37 7.00 -9.07
N GLY A 138 7.80 6.30 -8.01
CA GLY A 138 9.17 5.80 -7.89
C GLY A 138 9.57 4.79 -8.97
N ILE A 139 8.66 3.90 -9.34
CA ILE A 139 8.84 2.93 -10.42
C ILE A 139 8.91 3.64 -11.76
N SER A 140 8.04 4.62 -12.01
CA SER A 140 8.05 5.46 -13.20
C SER A 140 9.38 6.19 -13.38
N GLU A 141 9.88 6.81 -12.32
CA GLU A 141 11.15 7.53 -12.33
C GLU A 141 12.33 6.64 -12.70
N ILE A 142 12.48 5.47 -12.07
CA ILE A 142 13.60 4.56 -12.37
C ILE A 142 13.51 3.99 -13.79
N ALA A 143 12.30 3.71 -14.29
CA ALA A 143 12.09 3.27 -15.66
C ALA A 143 12.54 4.34 -16.67
N TYR A 144 12.14 5.59 -16.45
CA TYR A 144 12.56 6.72 -17.29
C TYR A 144 14.06 6.93 -17.27
N GLN A 145 14.71 6.92 -16.11
CA GLN A 145 16.16 7.13 -16.00
C GLN A 145 16.94 6.05 -16.75
N ASN A 146 16.54 4.77 -16.59
CA ASN A 146 17.18 3.67 -17.30
C ASN A 146 16.96 3.76 -18.82
N SER A 147 15.75 4.08 -19.26
CA SER A 147 15.45 4.25 -20.70
C SER A 147 16.24 5.41 -21.30
N LEU A 148 16.34 6.53 -20.59
CA LEU A 148 17.12 7.69 -21.03
C LEU A 148 18.61 7.37 -21.13
N ALA A 149 19.17 6.64 -20.17
CA ALA A 149 20.56 6.20 -20.20
C ALA A 149 20.82 5.29 -21.41
N TYR A 150 19.99 4.27 -21.57
CA TYR A 150 20.08 3.34 -22.69
C TYR A 150 19.92 4.03 -24.05
N ALA A 151 18.98 4.96 -24.18
CA ALA A 151 18.75 5.70 -25.43
C ALA A 151 19.94 6.57 -25.85
N LYS A 152 20.77 7.02 -24.89
CA LYS A 152 22.02 7.78 -25.14
C LYS A 152 23.20 6.90 -25.55
N GLU A 153 23.15 5.60 -25.29
CA GLU A 153 24.24 4.66 -25.56
C GLU A 153 23.96 3.76 -26.77
N ARG A 154 22.70 3.34 -26.95
CA ARG A 154 22.29 2.44 -28.01
C ARG A 154 22.29 3.15 -29.35
N LYS A 155 22.91 2.54 -30.35
CA LYS A 155 22.90 2.99 -31.76
C LYS A 155 22.06 2.04 -32.61
N GLN A 156 21.17 2.59 -33.44
CA GLN A 156 20.38 1.82 -34.39
C GLN A 156 19.75 2.72 -35.45
N GLY A 157 19.91 2.34 -36.73
CA GLY A 157 19.36 3.08 -37.86
C GLY A 157 19.99 4.45 -38.09
N LYS A 158 19.37 5.25 -38.95
CA LYS A 158 19.77 6.64 -39.23
C LYS A 158 18.55 7.54 -39.15
N THR A 159 18.73 8.74 -38.66
CA THR A 159 17.72 9.78 -38.66
C THR A 159 17.87 10.70 -39.88
N ASN A 160 16.82 11.33 -40.32
CA ASN A 160 16.86 12.28 -41.43
C ASN A 160 17.63 13.57 -41.13
N ASN A 161 17.99 13.81 -39.87
CA ASN A 161 18.59 15.05 -39.40
C ASN A 161 20.07 14.96 -39.12
N THR A 162 20.67 13.75 -39.15
CA THR A 162 22.09 13.64 -38.82
C THR A 162 22.98 13.87 -40.05
N LYS A 163 23.90 14.78 -39.91
CA LYS A 163 25.02 15.03 -40.86
C LYS A 163 26.15 14.00 -40.72
N SER A 164 25.96 12.97 -39.88
CA SER A 164 26.97 11.91 -39.69
C SER A 164 27.02 11.02 -40.90
N SER A 165 28.13 11.00 -41.58
CA SER A 165 28.35 10.27 -42.83
C SER A 165 28.56 8.76 -42.63
N ASN A 166 28.97 8.28 -41.47
CA ASN A 166 29.31 6.89 -41.22
C ASN A 166 28.73 6.34 -39.91
N GLY A 167 27.88 5.32 -40.04
CA GLY A 167 27.38 4.52 -38.90
C GLY A 167 25.91 4.77 -38.55
N ALA A 168 25.42 4.10 -37.49
CA ALA A 168 24.11 4.27 -36.94
C ALA A 168 24.08 5.42 -35.91
N ASP A 169 22.95 6.10 -35.81
CA ASP A 169 22.71 7.16 -34.82
C ASP A 169 22.32 6.58 -33.46
N PHE A 170 22.53 7.36 -32.42
CA PHE A 170 21.98 7.00 -31.11
C PHE A 170 20.44 7.04 -31.18
N ILE A 171 19.77 6.08 -30.49
CA ILE A 171 18.31 5.98 -30.60
C ILE A 171 17.59 7.19 -30.02
N ILE A 172 18.21 7.95 -29.12
CA ILE A 172 17.66 9.22 -28.62
C ILE A 172 17.45 10.27 -29.72
N GLU A 173 18.13 10.14 -30.87
CA GLU A 173 17.96 11.05 -32.00
C GLU A 173 16.68 10.76 -32.81
N HIS A 174 16.08 9.58 -32.65
CA HIS A 174 14.84 9.21 -33.33
C HIS A 174 13.63 9.93 -32.68
N ALA A 175 12.73 10.41 -33.54
CA ALA A 175 11.62 11.25 -33.10
C ALA A 175 10.62 10.51 -32.20
N ASP A 176 10.37 9.23 -32.43
CA ASP A 176 9.49 8.38 -31.65
C ASP A 176 10.06 8.12 -30.24
N ILE A 177 11.35 7.78 -30.15
CA ILE A 177 12.04 7.60 -28.85
C ILE A 177 12.02 8.90 -28.05
N ARG A 178 12.34 10.04 -28.69
CA ARG A 178 12.27 11.35 -28.03
C ARG A 178 10.88 11.67 -27.53
N ARG A 179 9.84 11.36 -28.32
CA ARG A 179 8.45 11.55 -27.92
C ARG A 179 8.09 10.70 -26.70
N SER A 180 8.45 9.41 -26.68
CA SER A 180 8.22 8.51 -25.54
C SER A 180 8.93 9.02 -24.29
N LEU A 181 10.21 9.37 -24.36
CA LEU A 181 10.96 9.92 -23.23
C LEU A 181 10.39 11.23 -22.71
N LEU A 182 9.94 12.14 -23.60
CA LEU A 182 9.31 13.40 -23.18
C LEU A 182 7.94 13.16 -22.52
N ASN A 183 7.16 12.20 -23.03
CA ASN A 183 5.89 11.80 -22.44
C ASN A 183 6.08 11.24 -21.02
N MET A 184 6.98 10.26 -20.87
CA MET A 184 7.34 9.72 -19.55
C MET A 184 7.75 10.83 -18.58
N LYS A 185 8.66 11.72 -19.01
CA LYS A 185 9.13 12.81 -18.16
C LYS A 185 8.00 13.76 -17.74
N SER A 186 7.13 14.14 -18.67
CA SER A 186 6.03 15.06 -18.37
C SER A 186 5.04 14.47 -17.37
N ILE A 187 4.73 13.18 -17.49
CA ILE A 187 3.85 12.47 -16.55
C ILE A 187 4.50 12.42 -15.17
N ILE A 188 5.76 12.01 -15.07
CA ILE A 188 6.51 11.89 -13.82
C ILE A 188 6.58 13.24 -13.07
N GLU A 189 6.85 14.32 -13.78
CA GLU A 189 6.88 15.65 -13.18
C GLU A 189 5.49 16.09 -12.70
N GLY A 190 4.44 15.76 -13.44
CA GLY A 190 3.05 15.97 -13.02
C GLY A 190 2.69 15.17 -11.77
N GLU A 191 3.01 13.87 -11.73
CA GLU A 191 2.82 13.02 -10.56
C GLU A 191 3.58 13.56 -9.33
N ARG A 192 4.82 13.98 -9.53
CA ARG A 192 5.66 14.56 -8.47
C ARG A 192 5.04 15.85 -7.89
N ALA A 193 4.59 16.76 -8.75
CA ALA A 193 3.93 17.98 -8.33
C ALA A 193 2.65 17.68 -7.55
N LEU A 194 1.82 16.75 -8.02
CA LEU A 194 0.60 16.32 -7.35
C LEU A 194 0.90 15.65 -6.00
N CYS A 195 1.95 14.84 -5.93
CA CYS A 195 2.40 14.20 -4.70
C CYS A 195 2.78 15.23 -3.63
N PHE A 196 3.61 16.21 -3.96
CA PHE A 196 4.01 17.26 -3.03
C PHE A 196 2.83 18.12 -2.59
N TRP A 197 1.95 18.48 -3.52
CA TRP A 197 0.75 19.23 -3.19
C TRP A 197 -0.16 18.45 -2.23
N LEU A 198 -0.40 17.17 -2.47
CA LEU A 198 -1.22 16.34 -1.58
C LEU A 198 -0.57 16.16 -0.21
N SER A 199 0.76 16.03 -0.15
CA SER A 199 1.52 15.97 1.10
C SER A 199 1.36 17.27 1.91
N GLN A 200 1.40 18.42 1.24
CA GLN A 200 1.14 19.72 1.87
C GLN A 200 -0.30 19.80 2.41
N GLN A 201 -1.30 19.37 1.63
CA GLN A 201 -2.68 19.34 2.11
C GLN A 201 -2.87 18.40 3.29
N THR A 202 -2.16 17.26 3.29
CA THR A 202 -2.16 16.32 4.43
C THR A 202 -1.60 16.99 5.68
N GLU A 203 -0.50 17.71 5.58
CA GLU A 203 0.07 18.47 6.70
C GLU A 203 -0.89 19.54 7.23
N VAL A 204 -1.53 20.31 6.33
CA VAL A 204 -2.57 21.30 6.69
C VAL A 204 -3.74 20.63 7.40
N SER A 205 -4.20 19.47 6.93
CA SER A 205 -5.31 18.72 7.52
C SER A 205 -5.03 18.23 8.93
N LEU A 206 -3.77 18.01 9.27
CA LEU A 206 -3.35 17.51 10.58
C LEU A 206 -3.06 18.65 11.57
N ASN A 207 -2.38 19.70 11.12
CA ASN A 207 -1.69 20.62 12.00
C ASN A 207 -2.13 22.10 11.88
N HIS A 208 -3.00 22.47 10.92
CA HIS A 208 -3.43 23.85 10.78
C HIS A 208 -4.26 24.34 11.99
N SER A 209 -4.01 25.56 12.47
CA SER A 209 -4.69 26.13 13.63
C SER A 209 -6.13 26.55 13.35
N ASP A 210 -6.43 27.03 12.14
CA ASP A 210 -7.79 27.39 11.71
C ASP A 210 -8.58 26.14 11.35
N GLN A 211 -9.69 25.92 12.06
CA GLN A 211 -10.51 24.72 11.92
C GLN A 211 -11.21 24.64 10.55
N LYS A 212 -11.54 25.76 9.93
CA LYS A 212 -12.16 25.79 8.60
C LYS A 212 -11.17 25.31 7.54
N ILE A 213 -9.97 25.87 7.54
CA ILE A 213 -8.89 25.48 6.62
C ILE A 213 -8.52 24.00 6.84
N LYS A 214 -8.43 23.57 8.10
CA LYS A 214 -8.17 22.19 8.46
C LYS A 214 -9.22 21.23 7.89
N GLN A 215 -10.51 21.59 7.99
CA GLN A 215 -11.61 20.76 7.47
C GLN A 215 -11.59 20.72 5.93
N GLU A 216 -11.42 21.86 5.26
CA GLU A 216 -11.31 21.91 3.79
C GLU A 216 -10.16 21.05 3.28
N ALA A 217 -8.99 21.09 3.93
CA ALA A 217 -7.86 20.24 3.60
C ALA A 217 -8.15 18.74 3.85
N THR A 218 -8.86 18.41 4.94
CA THR A 218 -9.27 17.04 5.25
C THR A 218 -10.20 16.47 4.17
N ASP A 219 -11.18 17.24 3.74
CA ASP A 219 -12.12 16.84 2.69
C ASP A 219 -11.39 16.63 1.35
N LEU A 220 -10.46 17.53 1.03
CA LEU A 220 -9.65 17.46 -0.18
C LEU A 220 -8.71 16.24 -0.19
N VAL A 221 -8.02 15.97 0.92
CA VAL A 221 -7.16 14.77 1.07
C VAL A 221 -8.00 13.50 0.94
N SER A 222 -9.18 13.47 1.55
CA SER A 222 -10.09 12.33 1.46
C SER A 222 -10.54 12.05 0.03
N LEU A 223 -10.83 13.10 -0.75
CA LEU A 223 -11.20 13.01 -2.16
C LEU A 223 -10.01 12.55 -3.03
N MET A 224 -8.83 13.12 -2.80
CA MET A 224 -7.67 12.89 -3.67
C MET A 224 -6.92 11.59 -3.38
N THR A 225 -6.99 11.05 -2.19
CA THR A 225 -6.30 9.80 -1.81
C THR A 225 -6.58 8.63 -2.77
N PRO A 226 -7.84 8.26 -3.07
CA PRO A 226 -8.12 7.18 -4.03
C PRO A 226 -7.72 7.55 -5.46
N VAL A 227 -7.82 8.83 -5.84
CA VAL A 227 -7.43 9.32 -7.18
C VAL A 227 -5.93 9.13 -7.38
N VAL A 228 -5.11 9.62 -6.45
CA VAL A 228 -3.64 9.50 -6.53
C VAL A 228 -3.20 8.04 -6.55
N LYS A 229 -3.79 7.21 -5.68
CA LYS A 229 -3.46 5.77 -5.65
C LYS A 229 -3.74 5.08 -6.99
N SER A 230 -4.89 5.33 -7.61
CA SER A 230 -5.25 4.73 -8.89
C SER A 230 -4.38 5.30 -10.01
N LEU A 231 -4.35 6.61 -10.16
CA LEU A 231 -3.64 7.30 -11.23
C LEU A 231 -2.16 6.92 -11.29
N PHE A 232 -1.44 7.01 -10.16
CA PHE A 232 0.00 6.72 -10.14
C PHE A 232 0.30 5.24 -10.37
N SER A 233 -0.58 4.34 -9.92
CA SER A 233 -0.41 2.91 -10.19
C SER A 233 -0.58 2.60 -11.68
N ASP A 234 -1.58 3.19 -12.32
CA ASP A 234 -1.89 2.97 -13.74
C ASP A 234 -0.79 3.58 -14.61
N LEU A 235 -0.40 4.83 -14.35
CA LEU A 235 0.70 5.50 -15.07
C LEU A 235 2.04 4.80 -14.88
N GLY A 236 2.30 4.23 -13.69
CA GLY A 236 3.47 3.41 -13.44
C GLY A 236 3.54 2.18 -14.36
N MET A 237 2.42 1.54 -14.61
CA MET A 237 2.33 0.41 -15.56
C MET A 237 2.55 0.87 -17.01
N GLU A 238 1.96 1.99 -17.44
CA GLU A 238 2.15 2.54 -18.77
C GLU A 238 3.61 2.92 -19.02
N ILE A 239 4.21 3.70 -18.11
CA ILE A 239 5.60 4.16 -18.22
C ILE A 239 6.59 2.99 -18.26
N THR A 240 6.38 1.96 -17.43
CA THR A 240 7.26 0.78 -17.44
C THR A 240 7.11 -0.04 -18.72
N SER A 241 5.93 -0.07 -19.32
CA SER A 241 5.70 -0.70 -20.63
C SER A 241 6.36 0.09 -21.77
N ASP A 242 6.25 1.42 -21.74
CA ASP A 242 6.88 2.29 -22.73
C ASP A 242 8.43 2.29 -22.63
N ALA A 243 8.95 1.95 -21.46
CA ALA A 243 10.39 1.89 -21.17
C ALA A 243 11.07 0.62 -21.71
N MET A 244 10.33 -0.42 -22.06
CA MET A 244 10.84 -1.69 -22.61
C MET A 244 11.05 -1.63 -24.12
#